data_314afcad3431d874856dd05ac632fde0
#
_entry.id   314afcad3431d874856dd05ac632fde0
#
_cell.length_a   1.000
_cell.length_b   1.000
_cell.length_c   1.000
_cell.angle_alpha   90.00
_cell.angle_beta   90.00
_cell.angle_gamma   90.00
#
_symmetry.space_group_name_H-M   'P 1'
#
loop_
_entity.id
_entity.type
_entity.pdbx_description
1 polymer ?
#
loop_
_entity_poly.entity_id
_entity_poly.type
_entity_poly.pdbx_seq_one_letter_code
_entity_poly.pdbx_strand_id
1 'polypeptide(L)'
;MAVYNNLYPPVVETYMPAFLVDSENEEENICKLYFSISDYNTIDDIKNAQITVRDQETNLSVLDSVKYPTEIMLTNILTDENIKTSYKYYIKISKTDVSGGFELNKYYKVQIRFTNIDASNVSLSTPQAIDSWLNTNLNNFSEWSSICLIRGISQPQLTVQGFSEDETKIINWNIANTKINGKLTFKNNAETEILRAYRIKIYNNAINELLTDSETLYSNNYNSVNSFEYTLKYAFTAGITYKMVIEYTTQSLYSTSKTFLFSVVQQSALTLDIILTGEKDPENGRVILHIKKNEKNSKYTGTMVIRRSSSETNFTIWEDMCFKTFEDVSLIDFTWTDYTIKSGVFYNYAVQGIENNGDRGIMTKFIDPTMVVFEHMYLVNKDRQLKIAFNPSVSSLKRVYSESKIETIGSQYPFIKRNANVNYLQFPISGVISVDMDEEKLFTTKEELFGKNLDFYEQYNIDNEITPATDIVYEKAFRDKVTEFLYANEVKIFRSPTEGNFLVKLMDISLTPFGPTGRRIWSFSATATEIDDFTIDKCKEYGILPE
;
A
#
# COMPACT_ATOMS: atom_id res chain seq x y z
N MET A 1 -8.35 -33.19 50.17
CA MET A 1 -7.78 -31.90 49.71
C MET A 1 -7.83 -31.92 48.20
N ALA A 2 -8.66 -31.09 47.60
CA ALA A 2 -8.63 -30.95 46.15
C ALA A 2 -7.29 -30.31 45.77
N VAL A 3 -6.48 -31.04 45.03
CA VAL A 3 -5.26 -30.49 44.45
C VAL A 3 -5.72 -29.53 43.38
N TYR A 4 -5.69 -28.23 43.70
CA TYR A 4 -5.96 -27.21 42.69
C TYR A 4 -4.83 -27.30 41.64
N ASN A 5 -5.21 -27.51 40.42
CA ASN A 5 -4.30 -27.44 39.30
C ASN A 5 -3.86 -25.96 39.17
N ASN A 6 -2.59 -25.69 39.36
CA ASN A 6 -2.02 -24.34 39.29
C ASN A 6 -1.74 -23.89 37.84
N LEU A 7 -2.20 -24.63 36.85
CA LEU A 7 -2.01 -24.24 35.44
C LEU A 7 -3.00 -23.16 35.02
N TYR A 8 -2.47 -22.12 34.44
CA TYR A 8 -3.26 -21.06 33.81
C TYR A 8 -3.69 -21.49 32.42
N PRO A 9 -4.85 -21.02 31.96
CA PRO A 9 -5.33 -21.33 30.62
C PRO A 9 -4.39 -20.73 29.55
N PRO A 10 -4.24 -21.39 28.39
CA PRO A 10 -3.50 -20.82 27.27
C PRO A 10 -4.19 -19.59 26.71
N VAL A 11 -3.39 -18.66 26.22
CA VAL A 11 -3.87 -17.48 25.49
C VAL A 11 -3.85 -17.82 24.01
N VAL A 12 -5.02 -17.88 23.38
CA VAL A 12 -5.18 -18.18 21.95
C VAL A 12 -5.60 -16.94 21.18
N GLU A 13 -5.28 -16.92 19.88
CA GLU A 13 -5.79 -15.90 18.96
C GLU A 13 -7.31 -16.03 18.82
N THR A 14 -8.00 -14.91 18.62
CA THR A 14 -9.45 -14.91 18.46
C THR A 14 -9.87 -15.45 17.08
N TYR A 15 -9.05 -15.17 16.06
CA TYR A 15 -9.22 -15.65 14.69
C TYR A 15 -7.92 -16.26 14.19
N MET A 16 -7.98 -17.45 13.63
CA MET A 16 -6.85 -18.12 13.01
C MET A 16 -6.90 -17.98 11.49
N PRO A 17 -5.74 -18.09 10.81
CA PRO A 17 -5.73 -18.23 9.37
C PRO A 17 -6.62 -19.37 8.90
N ALA A 18 -7.37 -19.14 7.82
CA ALA A 18 -8.15 -20.19 7.20
C ALA A 18 -7.26 -21.33 6.72
N PHE A 19 -7.81 -22.52 6.67
CA PHE A 19 -7.12 -23.71 6.16
C PHE A 19 -7.90 -24.32 4.99
N LEU A 20 -7.21 -25.09 4.14
CA LEU A 20 -7.81 -25.68 2.94
C LEU A 20 -8.55 -26.96 3.30
N VAL A 21 -9.78 -27.09 2.80
CA VAL A 21 -10.61 -28.29 3.02
C VAL A 21 -10.48 -29.29 1.87
N ASP A 22 -10.26 -28.78 0.66
CA ASP A 22 -10.25 -29.52 -0.59
C ASP A 22 -8.88 -29.65 -1.27
N SER A 23 -7.79 -29.31 -0.56
CA SER A 23 -6.43 -29.55 -1.06
C SER A 23 -6.12 -31.05 -1.11
N GLU A 24 -5.40 -31.45 -2.13
CA GLU A 24 -4.85 -32.81 -2.27
C GLU A 24 -3.58 -33.00 -1.43
N ASN A 25 -2.98 -31.90 -0.98
CA ASN A 25 -1.82 -31.93 -0.09
C ASN A 25 -2.26 -32.03 1.36
N GLU A 26 -1.95 -33.13 2.02
CA GLU A 26 -2.33 -33.37 3.42
C GLU A 26 -1.77 -32.30 4.37
N GLU A 27 -0.62 -31.72 4.10
CA GLU A 27 -0.05 -30.65 4.93
C GLU A 27 -0.82 -29.33 4.86
N GLU A 28 -1.52 -29.08 3.76
CA GLU A 28 -2.36 -27.89 3.58
C GLU A 28 -3.75 -28.04 4.22
N ASN A 29 -4.18 -29.29 4.47
CA ASN A 29 -5.44 -29.61 5.16
C ASN A 29 -5.35 -29.55 6.69
N ILE A 30 -4.29 -28.94 7.18
CA ILE A 30 -4.01 -28.85 8.63
C ILE A 30 -4.34 -27.45 9.12
N CYS A 31 -5.20 -27.38 10.13
CA CYS A 31 -5.39 -26.16 10.90
C CYS A 31 -4.33 -26.06 11.99
N LYS A 32 -3.62 -24.96 12.05
CA LYS A 32 -2.65 -24.66 13.13
C LYS A 32 -3.32 -23.78 14.16
N LEU A 33 -3.55 -24.30 15.35
CA LEU A 33 -4.03 -23.54 16.50
C LEU A 33 -2.85 -22.88 17.21
N TYR A 34 -2.70 -21.57 17.06
CA TYR A 34 -1.64 -20.79 17.67
C TYR A 34 -2.01 -20.33 19.09
N PHE A 35 -1.07 -20.42 20.03
CA PHE A 35 -1.28 -20.00 21.40
C PHE A 35 0.02 -19.58 22.09
N SER A 36 -0.12 -18.85 23.19
CA SER A 36 0.95 -18.57 24.14
C SER A 36 0.63 -19.22 25.48
N ILE A 37 1.68 -19.66 26.16
CA ILE A 37 1.59 -20.14 27.53
C ILE A 37 1.71 -18.92 28.45
N SER A 38 0.90 -18.86 29.50
CA SER A 38 1.00 -17.81 30.53
C SER A 38 2.40 -17.74 31.12
N ASP A 39 2.88 -16.56 31.47
CA ASP A 39 4.18 -16.34 32.11
C ASP A 39 4.35 -17.09 33.44
N TYR A 40 3.26 -17.57 34.01
CA TYR A 40 3.23 -18.37 35.23
C TYR A 40 3.40 -19.89 34.99
N ASN A 41 3.38 -20.35 33.74
CA ASN A 41 3.55 -21.74 33.34
C ASN A 41 4.83 -21.87 32.50
N THR A 42 5.49 -23.01 32.62
CA THR A 42 6.53 -23.44 31.70
C THR A 42 5.99 -24.56 30.81
N ILE A 43 6.62 -24.78 29.65
CA ILE A 43 6.23 -25.90 28.76
C ILE A 43 6.39 -27.24 29.45
N ASP A 44 7.34 -27.37 30.39
CA ASP A 44 7.63 -28.59 31.14
C ASP A 44 6.53 -28.93 32.15
N ASP A 45 5.73 -27.94 32.58
CA ASP A 45 4.58 -28.13 33.49
C ASP A 45 3.38 -28.74 32.75
N ILE A 46 3.35 -28.66 31.44
CA ILE A 46 2.25 -29.14 30.59
C ILE A 46 2.55 -30.59 30.20
N LYS A 47 1.77 -31.52 30.70
CA LYS A 47 1.91 -32.94 30.34
C LYS A 47 0.97 -33.36 29.23
N ASN A 48 -0.21 -32.75 29.15
CA ASN A 48 -1.15 -32.95 28.05
C ASN A 48 -2.00 -31.70 27.81
N ALA A 49 -2.51 -31.57 26.60
CA ALA A 49 -3.46 -30.54 26.20
C ALA A 49 -4.75 -31.20 25.69
N GLN A 50 -5.90 -30.71 26.14
CA GLN A 50 -7.18 -31.09 25.54
C GLN A 50 -7.59 -29.99 24.54
N ILE A 51 -8.00 -30.42 23.36
CA ILE A 51 -8.56 -29.54 22.32
C ILE A 51 -10.00 -29.97 22.07
N THR A 52 -10.90 -28.99 21.99
CA THR A 52 -12.26 -29.20 21.54
C THR A 52 -12.53 -28.34 20.32
N VAL A 53 -13.16 -28.93 19.33
CA VAL A 53 -13.65 -28.24 18.11
C VAL A 53 -15.16 -28.44 18.04
N ARG A 54 -15.89 -27.34 17.93
CA ARG A 54 -17.35 -27.35 17.84
C ARG A 54 -17.82 -26.60 16.61
N ASP A 55 -18.79 -27.14 15.93
CA ASP A 55 -19.49 -26.41 14.87
C ASP A 55 -20.11 -25.13 15.46
N GLN A 56 -19.93 -23.99 14.81
CA GLN A 56 -20.38 -22.71 15.35
C GLN A 56 -21.91 -22.58 15.40
N GLU A 57 -22.60 -23.14 14.42
CA GLU A 57 -24.06 -23.02 14.28
C GLU A 57 -24.80 -24.01 15.19
N THR A 58 -24.39 -25.26 15.14
CA THR A 58 -25.06 -26.34 15.90
C THR A 58 -24.52 -26.47 17.33
N ASN A 59 -23.33 -25.94 17.59
CA ASN A 59 -22.57 -26.11 18.82
C ASN A 59 -22.26 -27.58 19.19
N LEU A 60 -22.42 -28.50 18.23
CA LEU A 60 -22.06 -29.91 18.42
C LEU A 60 -20.52 -30.06 18.39
N SER A 61 -20.04 -30.95 19.24
CA SER A 61 -18.60 -31.30 19.23
C SER A 61 -18.30 -32.15 17.99
N VAL A 62 -17.31 -31.74 17.22
CA VAL A 62 -16.77 -32.48 16.08
C VAL A 62 -15.40 -33.07 16.37
N LEU A 63 -14.75 -32.58 17.41
CA LEU A 63 -13.49 -33.10 17.94
C LEU A 63 -13.40 -32.83 19.44
N ASP A 64 -13.10 -33.88 20.22
CA ASP A 64 -12.50 -33.78 21.54
C ASP A 64 -11.29 -34.70 21.54
N SER A 65 -10.11 -34.14 21.70
CA SER A 65 -8.87 -34.91 21.66
C SER A 65 -7.87 -34.45 22.72
N VAL A 66 -7.02 -35.37 23.12
CA VAL A 66 -5.91 -35.12 24.04
C VAL A 66 -4.62 -35.18 23.23
N LYS A 67 -3.86 -34.08 23.28
CA LYS A 67 -2.57 -33.94 22.62
C LYS A 67 -1.41 -34.06 23.61
N TYR A 68 -0.36 -34.72 23.19
CA TYR A 68 0.85 -34.92 23.98
C TYR A 68 1.80 -33.71 23.85
N PRO A 69 2.76 -33.53 24.81
CA PRO A 69 3.74 -32.43 24.71
C PRO A 69 4.55 -32.43 23.42
N THR A 70 4.81 -33.62 22.88
CA THR A 70 5.53 -33.77 21.60
C THR A 70 4.75 -33.23 20.37
N GLU A 71 3.45 -33.04 20.50
CA GLU A 71 2.59 -32.48 19.47
C GLU A 71 2.48 -30.94 19.56
N ILE A 72 3.03 -30.34 20.61
CA ILE A 72 3.12 -28.90 20.81
C ILE A 72 4.39 -28.40 20.11
N MET A 73 4.22 -27.60 19.07
CA MET A 73 5.30 -27.15 18.21
C MET A 73 5.64 -25.69 18.47
N LEU A 74 6.93 -25.35 18.45
CA LEU A 74 7.37 -23.95 18.45
C LEU A 74 7.06 -23.31 17.12
N THR A 75 6.50 -22.11 17.15
CA THR A 75 6.30 -21.30 15.97
C THR A 75 7.64 -20.79 15.47
N ASN A 76 8.02 -21.11 14.25
CA ASN A 76 9.21 -20.56 13.64
C ASN A 76 8.89 -19.16 13.10
N ILE A 77 9.09 -18.14 13.93
CA ILE A 77 8.76 -16.73 13.62
C ILE A 77 9.54 -16.21 12.40
N LEU A 78 10.67 -16.85 12.07
CA LEU A 78 11.56 -16.42 10.98
C LEU A 78 11.17 -17.00 9.59
N THR A 79 10.35 -18.05 9.56
CA THR A 79 9.97 -18.71 8.30
C THR A 79 8.54 -18.40 7.83
N ASP A 80 7.66 -17.97 8.73
CA ASP A 80 6.29 -17.57 8.39
C ASP A 80 6.22 -16.04 8.24
N GLU A 81 6.85 -15.48 7.20
CA GLU A 81 6.83 -14.03 6.90
C GLU A 81 5.40 -13.49 6.69
N ASN A 82 4.44 -14.37 6.40
CA ASN A 82 3.05 -14.02 6.08
C ASN A 82 2.14 -13.97 7.30
N ILE A 83 2.53 -14.59 8.43
CA ILE A 83 1.74 -14.59 9.66
C ILE A 83 2.57 -13.95 10.77
N LYS A 84 2.36 -12.65 10.98
CA LYS A 84 2.90 -11.94 12.15
C LYS A 84 2.10 -12.34 13.39
N THR A 85 2.39 -13.52 13.92
CA THR A 85 1.81 -13.94 15.20
C THR A 85 2.80 -13.67 16.34
N SER A 86 2.29 -13.14 17.45
CA SER A 86 3.04 -13.04 18.70
C SER A 86 3.03 -14.35 19.49
N TYR A 87 2.30 -15.36 19.00
CA TYR A 87 2.15 -16.64 19.69
C TYR A 87 3.35 -17.54 19.44
N LYS A 88 3.85 -18.16 20.51
CA LYS A 88 5.09 -18.94 20.49
C LYS A 88 4.90 -20.41 20.12
N TYR A 89 3.68 -20.92 20.25
CA TYR A 89 3.39 -22.34 20.10
C TYR A 89 2.19 -22.55 19.18
N TYR A 90 2.12 -23.71 18.54
CA TYR A 90 0.93 -24.16 17.83
C TYR A 90 0.74 -25.67 17.96
N ILE A 91 -0.51 -26.11 17.79
CA ILE A 91 -0.90 -27.50 17.65
C ILE A 91 -1.60 -27.69 16.30
N LYS A 92 -1.30 -28.81 15.65
CA LYS A 92 -1.95 -29.19 14.39
C LYS A 92 -3.28 -29.90 14.65
N ILE A 93 -4.29 -29.51 13.91
CA ILE A 93 -5.59 -30.21 13.85
C ILE A 93 -5.80 -30.59 12.38
N SER A 94 -5.73 -31.87 12.07
CA SER A 94 -5.90 -32.36 10.71
C SER A 94 -7.37 -32.63 10.41
N LYS A 95 -7.69 -32.68 9.12
CA LYS A 95 -9.05 -33.02 8.66
C LYS A 95 -9.50 -34.39 9.15
N THR A 96 -8.58 -35.33 9.29
CA THR A 96 -8.84 -36.68 9.76
C THR A 96 -9.13 -36.76 11.26
N ASP A 97 -8.70 -35.77 12.04
CA ASP A 97 -8.98 -35.69 13.48
C ASP A 97 -10.45 -35.34 13.74
N VAL A 98 -11.12 -34.69 12.80
CA VAL A 98 -12.48 -34.16 12.95
C VAL A 98 -13.51 -35.16 12.42
N SER A 99 -14.48 -35.52 13.24
CA SER A 99 -15.56 -36.42 12.85
C SER A 99 -16.39 -35.82 11.70
N GLY A 100 -16.44 -36.50 10.56
CA GLY A 100 -17.08 -36.01 9.34
C GLY A 100 -16.18 -35.04 8.52
N GLY A 101 -15.00 -34.70 9.00
CA GLY A 101 -14.11 -33.73 8.37
C GLY A 101 -14.57 -32.28 8.53
N PHE A 102 -13.74 -31.35 8.08
CA PHE A 102 -14.13 -29.96 8.01
C PHE A 102 -14.94 -29.68 6.72
N GLU A 103 -15.98 -28.92 6.85
CA GLU A 103 -16.83 -28.51 5.72
C GLU A 103 -16.45 -27.13 5.20
N LEU A 104 -16.69 -26.91 3.90
CA LEU A 104 -16.46 -25.62 3.25
C LEU A 104 -17.37 -24.54 3.84
N ASN A 105 -16.80 -23.36 4.04
CA ASN A 105 -17.50 -22.15 4.53
C ASN A 105 -18.08 -22.24 5.93
N LYS A 106 -17.85 -23.31 6.65
CA LYS A 106 -18.24 -23.40 8.05
C LYS A 106 -17.21 -22.82 8.98
N TYR A 107 -17.70 -22.18 10.02
CA TYR A 107 -16.92 -21.73 11.15
C TYR A 107 -16.97 -22.74 12.27
N TYR A 108 -15.81 -22.94 12.91
CA TYR A 108 -15.68 -23.82 14.06
C TYR A 108 -15.10 -23.05 15.22
N LYS A 109 -15.66 -23.30 16.41
CA LYS A 109 -15.14 -22.79 17.69
C LYS A 109 -14.09 -23.76 18.21
N VAL A 110 -12.88 -23.30 18.43
CA VAL A 110 -11.79 -24.10 18.97
C VAL A 110 -11.40 -23.53 20.32
N GLN A 111 -11.19 -24.42 21.28
CA GLN A 111 -10.66 -24.10 22.59
C GLN A 111 -9.62 -25.15 23.01
N ILE A 112 -8.68 -24.74 23.83
CA ILE A 112 -7.63 -25.59 24.39
C ILE A 112 -7.53 -25.35 25.88
N ARG A 113 -7.20 -26.40 26.64
CA ARG A 113 -6.80 -26.32 28.04
C ARG A 113 -5.68 -27.29 28.35
N PHE A 114 -4.97 -27.05 29.43
CA PHE A 114 -3.79 -27.82 29.83
C PHE A 114 -4.01 -28.66 31.07
N THR A 115 -3.26 -29.76 31.18
CA THR A 115 -3.13 -30.55 32.42
C THR A 115 -1.68 -30.96 32.69
N ASN A 116 -1.36 -31.08 33.95
CA ASN A 116 -0.09 -31.64 34.44
C ASN A 116 -0.14 -33.17 34.63
N ILE A 117 -1.25 -33.81 34.30
CA ILE A 117 -1.38 -35.25 34.34
C ILE A 117 -0.85 -35.88 33.07
N ASP A 118 0.08 -36.78 33.19
CA ASP A 118 0.66 -37.52 32.09
C ASP A 118 -0.26 -38.66 31.62
N ALA A 119 -0.63 -38.64 30.36
CA ALA A 119 -1.43 -39.69 29.73
C ALA A 119 -0.60 -40.71 28.93
N SER A 120 0.75 -40.65 29.01
CA SER A 120 1.63 -41.50 28.19
C SER A 120 1.44 -43.01 28.43
N ASN A 121 0.93 -43.41 29.60
CA ASN A 121 0.64 -44.79 29.94
C ASN A 121 -0.80 -45.24 29.66
N VAL A 122 -1.62 -44.37 29.04
CA VAL A 122 -3.01 -44.65 28.74
C VAL A 122 -3.22 -44.68 27.22
N SER A 123 -3.83 -45.75 26.74
CA SER A 123 -4.20 -45.80 25.33
C SER A 123 -5.42 -44.93 25.08
N LEU A 124 -5.22 -43.76 24.47
CA LEU A 124 -6.26 -42.80 24.06
C LEU A 124 -6.67 -42.97 22.59
N SER A 125 -6.68 -44.21 22.09
CA SER A 125 -6.93 -44.53 20.69
C SER A 125 -8.42 -44.58 20.30
N THR A 126 -9.33 -44.57 21.27
CA THR A 126 -10.77 -44.58 21.03
C THR A 126 -11.47 -43.40 21.70
N PRO A 127 -12.58 -42.88 21.14
CA PRO A 127 -13.35 -41.80 21.78
C PRO A 127 -13.76 -42.14 23.22
N GLN A 128 -14.17 -43.38 23.47
CA GLN A 128 -14.61 -43.86 24.80
C GLN A 128 -13.45 -43.84 25.82
N ALA A 129 -12.24 -44.18 25.38
CA ALA A 129 -11.06 -44.13 26.25
C ALA A 129 -10.68 -42.69 26.58
N ILE A 130 -10.79 -41.78 25.59
CA ILE A 130 -10.58 -40.35 25.79
C ILE A 130 -11.61 -39.78 26.77
N ASP A 131 -12.90 -40.06 26.58
CA ASP A 131 -13.97 -39.60 27.46
C ASP A 131 -13.81 -40.12 28.89
N SER A 132 -13.47 -41.39 29.04
CA SER A 132 -13.22 -41.98 30.35
C SER A 132 -12.04 -41.33 31.09
N TRP A 133 -10.93 -41.09 30.37
CA TRP A 133 -9.76 -40.44 30.94
C TRP A 133 -10.03 -38.98 31.31
N LEU A 134 -10.72 -38.24 30.45
CA LEU A 134 -11.13 -36.86 30.67
C LEU A 134 -12.04 -36.73 31.90
N ASN A 135 -13.05 -37.59 32.02
CA ASN A 135 -13.97 -37.60 33.15
C ASN A 135 -13.26 -37.89 34.47
N THR A 136 -12.25 -38.79 34.46
CA THR A 136 -11.48 -39.12 35.63
C THR A 136 -10.57 -38.00 36.10
N ASN A 137 -10.05 -37.18 35.14
CA ASN A 137 -9.06 -36.16 35.40
C ASN A 137 -9.62 -34.72 35.27
N LEU A 138 -10.94 -34.55 35.23
CA LEU A 138 -11.59 -33.25 34.92
C LEU A 138 -11.10 -32.11 35.82
N ASN A 139 -10.88 -32.38 37.11
CA ASN A 139 -10.45 -31.39 38.08
C ASN A 139 -8.95 -31.04 38.00
N ASN A 140 -8.21 -31.70 37.14
CA ASN A 140 -6.76 -31.48 36.95
C ASN A 140 -6.43 -30.70 35.70
N PHE A 141 -7.44 -30.17 35.04
CA PHE A 141 -7.25 -29.26 33.90
C PHE A 141 -7.31 -27.79 34.30
N SER A 142 -6.57 -26.95 33.59
CA SER A 142 -6.78 -25.51 33.63
C SER A 142 -8.22 -25.16 33.14
N GLU A 143 -8.61 -23.91 33.31
CA GLU A 143 -9.78 -23.39 32.59
C GLU A 143 -9.51 -23.43 31.09
N TRP A 144 -10.60 -23.36 30.31
CA TRP A 144 -10.54 -23.29 28.87
C TRP A 144 -9.97 -21.94 28.42
N SER A 145 -9.22 -21.94 27.34
CA SER A 145 -8.85 -20.72 26.62
C SER A 145 -10.09 -19.93 26.17
N SER A 146 -9.88 -18.68 25.76
CA SER A 146 -10.87 -17.99 24.94
C SER A 146 -11.21 -18.81 23.69
N ILE A 147 -12.41 -18.58 23.12
CA ILE A 147 -12.83 -19.21 21.87
C ILE A 147 -12.03 -18.63 20.73
N CYS A 148 -11.40 -19.51 19.95
CA CYS A 148 -10.83 -19.18 18.65
C CYS A 148 -11.79 -19.59 17.55
N LEU A 149 -12.02 -18.74 16.55
CA LEU A 149 -12.78 -19.08 15.36
C LEU A 149 -11.82 -19.48 14.24
N ILE A 150 -12.08 -20.66 13.66
CA ILE A 150 -11.38 -21.14 12.47
C ILE A 150 -12.38 -21.34 11.33
N ARG A 151 -11.90 -21.26 10.09
CA ARG A 151 -12.73 -21.42 8.89
C ARG A 151 -12.05 -22.30 7.86
N GLY A 152 -12.81 -23.27 7.34
CA GLY A 152 -12.39 -24.07 6.19
C GLY A 152 -12.75 -23.37 4.88
N ILE A 153 -11.78 -23.22 3.97
CA ILE A 153 -11.98 -22.60 2.66
C ILE A 153 -11.59 -23.54 1.52
N SER A 154 -12.11 -23.26 0.33
CA SER A 154 -11.65 -23.90 -0.90
C SER A 154 -10.30 -23.34 -1.32
N GLN A 155 -9.49 -24.15 -1.98
CA GLN A 155 -8.17 -23.75 -2.45
C GLN A 155 -8.27 -22.56 -3.41
N PRO A 156 -7.68 -21.41 -3.05
CA PRO A 156 -7.63 -20.26 -3.94
C PRO A 156 -6.61 -20.49 -5.04
N GLN A 157 -6.96 -20.13 -6.27
CA GLN A 157 -6.12 -20.23 -7.45
C GLN A 157 -5.95 -18.84 -8.06
N LEU A 158 -4.72 -18.41 -8.24
CA LEU A 158 -4.41 -17.14 -8.88
C LEU A 158 -4.17 -17.37 -10.37
N THR A 159 -4.94 -16.67 -11.19
CA THR A 159 -4.71 -16.57 -12.63
C THR A 159 -4.24 -15.17 -12.98
N VAL A 160 -3.29 -15.04 -13.89
CA VAL A 160 -2.79 -13.75 -14.39
C VAL A 160 -2.98 -13.72 -15.90
N GLN A 161 -3.61 -12.67 -16.38
CA GLN A 161 -3.90 -12.52 -17.79
C GLN A 161 -2.60 -12.55 -18.63
N GLY A 162 -2.56 -13.42 -19.63
CA GLY A 162 -1.40 -13.59 -20.51
C GLY A 162 -0.29 -14.49 -19.95
N PHE A 163 -0.42 -15.02 -18.74
CA PHE A 163 0.51 -15.98 -18.15
C PHE A 163 -0.06 -17.40 -18.16
N SER A 164 0.85 -18.38 -18.14
CA SER A 164 0.49 -19.79 -18.05
C SER A 164 0.21 -20.18 -16.60
N GLU A 165 -0.74 -21.07 -16.39
CA GLU A 165 -0.95 -21.71 -15.09
C GLU A 165 0.17 -22.69 -14.72
N ASP A 166 0.90 -23.21 -15.73
CA ASP A 166 2.08 -24.02 -15.56
C ASP A 166 3.27 -23.14 -15.18
N GLU A 167 3.73 -23.25 -13.95
CA GLU A 167 4.82 -22.46 -13.38
C GLU A 167 6.19 -22.70 -14.05
N THR A 168 6.34 -23.78 -14.82
CA THR A 168 7.56 -24.10 -15.55
C THR A 168 7.59 -23.48 -16.94
N LYS A 169 6.45 -23.05 -17.45
CA LYS A 169 6.31 -22.54 -18.81
C LYS A 169 6.71 -21.06 -18.90
N ILE A 170 7.74 -20.80 -19.69
CA ILE A 170 8.16 -19.43 -20.01
C ILE A 170 7.24 -18.87 -21.10
N ILE A 171 6.60 -17.74 -20.83
CA ILE A 171 5.83 -17.01 -21.83
C ILE A 171 6.66 -15.87 -22.44
N ASN A 172 6.34 -15.49 -23.67
CA ASN A 172 6.87 -14.28 -24.28
C ASN A 172 6.02 -13.09 -23.83
N TRP A 173 6.60 -12.24 -22.99
CA TRP A 173 5.96 -11.05 -22.48
C TRP A 173 6.35 -9.84 -23.32
N ASN A 174 5.36 -9.15 -23.87
CA ASN A 174 5.63 -7.92 -24.61
C ASN A 174 6.07 -6.82 -23.63
N ILE A 175 7.19 -6.17 -23.92
CA ILE A 175 7.71 -5.04 -23.13
C ILE A 175 6.70 -3.88 -23.01
N ALA A 176 5.77 -3.77 -23.95
CA ALA A 176 4.68 -2.80 -23.94
C ALA A 176 3.68 -3.05 -22.83
N ASN A 177 3.52 -4.29 -22.39
CA ASN A 177 2.58 -4.63 -21.33
C ASN A 177 3.16 -4.19 -19.99
N THR A 178 2.65 -3.09 -19.47
CA THR A 178 3.05 -2.58 -18.15
C THR A 178 2.08 -2.98 -17.04
N LYS A 179 0.94 -3.59 -17.40
CA LYS A 179 -0.10 -3.95 -16.43
C LYS A 179 -0.17 -5.45 -16.23
N ILE A 180 -0.23 -5.84 -14.97
CA ILE A 180 -0.50 -7.21 -14.53
C ILE A 180 -1.92 -7.25 -13.99
N ASN A 181 -2.77 -8.02 -14.67
CA ASN A 181 -4.16 -8.24 -14.27
C ASN A 181 -4.27 -9.63 -13.66
N GLY A 182 -4.43 -9.69 -12.35
CA GLY A 182 -4.62 -10.93 -11.62
C GLY A 182 -6.06 -11.12 -11.18
N LYS A 183 -6.51 -12.38 -11.17
CA LYS A 183 -7.83 -12.78 -10.67
C LYS A 183 -7.70 -14.00 -9.78
N LEU A 184 -8.31 -13.93 -8.60
CA LEU A 184 -8.42 -15.04 -7.69
C LEU A 184 -9.69 -15.84 -8.03
N THR A 185 -9.54 -17.13 -8.25
CA THR A 185 -10.61 -18.09 -8.45
C THR A 185 -10.51 -19.20 -7.40
N PHE A 186 -11.53 -20.00 -7.27
CA PHE A 186 -11.55 -21.09 -6.29
C PHE A 186 -11.87 -22.41 -6.98
N LYS A 187 -11.27 -23.48 -6.48
CA LYS A 187 -11.61 -24.84 -6.91
C LYS A 187 -13.11 -25.02 -6.73
N ASN A 188 -13.78 -25.60 -7.70
CA ASN A 188 -15.24 -25.83 -7.72
C ASN A 188 -16.13 -24.57 -7.82
N ASN A 189 -15.60 -23.42 -8.28
CA ASN A 189 -16.35 -22.16 -8.38
C ASN A 189 -17.04 -21.72 -7.07
N ALA A 190 -16.58 -22.21 -5.94
CA ALA A 190 -17.05 -21.76 -4.64
C ALA A 190 -16.38 -20.42 -4.31
N GLU A 191 -17.02 -19.30 -4.60
CA GLU A 191 -16.56 -17.96 -4.18
C GLU A 191 -16.68 -17.83 -2.66
N THR A 192 -15.70 -18.40 -1.95
CA THR A 192 -15.74 -18.49 -0.50
C THR A 192 -14.92 -17.42 0.19
N GLU A 193 -14.02 -16.78 -0.54
CA GLU A 193 -13.05 -15.84 -0.01
C GLU A 193 -12.89 -14.62 -0.91
N ILE A 194 -12.39 -13.54 -0.33
CA ILE A 194 -12.06 -12.29 -1.03
C ILE A 194 -10.56 -12.06 -0.93
N LEU A 195 -9.94 -11.56 -2.00
CA LEU A 195 -8.57 -11.11 -2.00
C LEU A 195 -8.43 -9.90 -1.06
N ARG A 196 -7.61 -10.00 -0.02
CA ARG A 196 -7.34 -8.93 0.93
C ARG A 196 -6.10 -8.14 0.56
N ALA A 197 -5.02 -8.83 0.24
CA ALA A 197 -3.73 -8.21 -0.07
C ALA A 197 -2.95 -9.08 -1.05
N TYR A 198 -2.04 -8.44 -1.77
CA TYR A 198 -1.09 -9.11 -2.65
C TYR A 198 0.25 -8.38 -2.66
N ARG A 199 1.32 -9.09 -3.07
CA ARG A 199 2.67 -8.55 -3.23
C ARG A 199 3.30 -9.19 -4.45
N ILE A 200 3.89 -8.38 -5.31
CA ILE A 200 4.50 -8.83 -6.55
C ILE A 200 6.01 -8.62 -6.46
N LYS A 201 6.77 -9.71 -6.55
CA LYS A 201 8.23 -9.72 -6.56
C LYS A 201 8.71 -10.21 -7.92
N ILE A 202 9.65 -9.51 -8.53
CA ILE A 202 10.23 -9.91 -9.81
C ILE A 202 11.72 -10.11 -9.64
N TYR A 203 12.19 -11.25 -10.13
CA TYR A 203 13.58 -11.67 -10.05
C TYR A 203 14.16 -11.87 -11.45
N ASN A 204 15.45 -11.63 -11.57
CA ASN A 204 16.21 -12.22 -12.69
C ASN A 204 16.29 -13.73 -12.47
N ASN A 205 15.68 -14.52 -13.37
CA ASN A 205 15.56 -15.97 -13.16
C ASN A 205 16.92 -16.69 -13.17
N ALA A 206 17.91 -16.17 -13.91
CA ALA A 206 19.21 -16.82 -14.06
C ALA A 206 20.06 -16.75 -12.78
N ILE A 207 20.02 -15.62 -12.08
CA ILE A 207 20.84 -15.33 -10.88
C ILE A 207 20.02 -15.23 -9.60
N ASN A 208 18.71 -15.39 -9.69
CA ASN A 208 17.73 -15.28 -8.60
C ASN A 208 17.83 -13.96 -7.79
N GLU A 209 18.25 -12.88 -8.45
CA GLU A 209 18.35 -11.56 -7.87
C GLU A 209 17.00 -10.85 -7.89
N LEU A 210 16.56 -10.30 -6.76
CA LEU A 210 15.34 -9.49 -6.66
C LEU A 210 15.56 -8.15 -7.37
N LEU A 211 14.74 -7.87 -8.37
CA LEU A 211 14.83 -6.67 -9.19
C LEU A 211 13.81 -5.59 -8.77
N THR A 212 12.62 -6.03 -8.40
CA THR A 212 11.56 -5.13 -7.92
C THR A 212 10.60 -5.86 -7.00
N ASP A 213 10.05 -5.10 -6.06
CA ASP A 213 9.09 -5.54 -5.05
C ASP A 213 8.01 -4.46 -4.93
N SER A 214 6.76 -4.85 -5.09
CA SER A 214 5.63 -3.91 -4.96
C SER A 214 5.33 -3.51 -3.52
N GLU A 215 5.98 -4.17 -2.54
CA GLU A 215 5.52 -4.21 -1.16
C GLU A 215 4.10 -4.81 -1.05
N THR A 216 3.50 -4.77 0.12
CA THR A 216 2.16 -5.32 0.31
C THR A 216 1.11 -4.29 -0.11
N LEU A 217 0.35 -4.62 -1.14
CA LEU A 217 -0.76 -3.84 -1.65
C LEU A 217 -2.08 -4.43 -1.14
N TYR A 218 -2.96 -3.58 -0.63
CA TYR A 218 -4.27 -4.00 -0.15
C TYR A 218 -5.31 -3.84 -1.25
N SER A 219 -6.18 -4.85 -1.38
CA SER A 219 -7.31 -4.77 -2.30
C SER A 219 -8.34 -3.78 -1.76
N ASN A 220 -8.62 -2.73 -2.52
CA ASN A 220 -9.64 -1.72 -2.18
C ASN A 220 -11.06 -2.20 -2.47
N ASN A 221 -11.22 -3.43 -2.96
CA ASN A 221 -12.50 -3.95 -3.44
C ASN A 221 -13.34 -4.52 -2.30
N TYR A 222 -14.09 -3.67 -1.61
CA TYR A 222 -15.19 -4.08 -0.73
C TYR A 222 -16.36 -4.72 -1.50
N ASN A 223 -16.34 -4.69 -2.83
CA ASN A 223 -17.43 -5.14 -3.70
C ASN A 223 -17.09 -6.44 -4.45
N SER A 224 -16.71 -7.50 -3.74
CA SER A 224 -16.68 -8.90 -4.27
C SER A 224 -15.88 -9.15 -5.57
N VAL A 225 -15.04 -8.27 -6.02
CA VAL A 225 -14.21 -8.50 -7.22
C VAL A 225 -12.85 -9.05 -6.77
N ASN A 226 -12.65 -10.36 -6.95
CA ASN A 226 -11.40 -11.06 -6.65
C ASN A 226 -10.33 -10.81 -7.72
N SER A 227 -10.12 -9.56 -8.11
CA SER A 227 -9.13 -9.17 -9.13
C SER A 227 -8.32 -7.97 -8.68
N PHE A 228 -7.13 -7.85 -9.24
CA PHE A 228 -6.27 -6.69 -9.05
C PHE A 228 -5.60 -6.30 -10.37
N GLU A 229 -5.25 -5.03 -10.48
CA GLU A 229 -4.41 -4.50 -11.53
C GLU A 229 -3.15 -3.89 -10.88
N TYR A 230 -1.98 -4.22 -11.40
CA TYR A 230 -0.73 -3.65 -10.95
C TYR A 230 0.09 -3.15 -12.15
N THR A 231 0.56 -1.92 -12.07
CA THR A 231 1.40 -1.33 -13.11
C THR A 231 2.86 -1.61 -12.81
N LEU A 232 3.52 -2.37 -13.70
CA LEU A 232 4.95 -2.64 -13.63
C LEU A 232 5.75 -1.36 -13.89
N LYS A 233 6.62 -1.03 -12.96
CA LYS A 233 7.47 0.17 -13.04
C LYS A 233 8.92 -0.13 -13.47
N TYR A 234 9.30 -1.41 -13.45
CA TYR A 234 10.64 -1.86 -13.79
C TYR A 234 10.88 -1.85 -15.31
N ALA A 235 12.05 -1.35 -15.71
CA ALA A 235 12.47 -1.36 -17.11
C ALA A 235 13.13 -2.70 -17.45
N PHE A 236 12.39 -3.60 -18.05
CA PHE A 236 12.87 -4.92 -18.46
C PHE A 236 13.85 -4.84 -19.65
N THR A 237 14.77 -5.79 -19.70
CA THR A 237 15.70 -5.97 -20.82
C THR A 237 15.20 -7.12 -21.68
N ALA A 238 15.14 -6.91 -23.00
CA ALA A 238 14.75 -7.96 -23.94
C ALA A 238 15.76 -9.12 -23.94
N GLY A 239 15.26 -10.33 -24.08
CA GLY A 239 16.07 -11.55 -24.13
C GLY A 239 16.44 -12.13 -22.76
N ILE A 240 16.03 -11.49 -21.66
CA ILE A 240 16.22 -12.01 -20.29
C ILE A 240 14.94 -12.71 -19.84
N THR A 241 15.10 -13.84 -19.15
CA THR A 241 14.00 -14.55 -18.49
C THR A 241 13.87 -14.06 -17.06
N TYR A 242 12.66 -13.68 -16.69
CA TYR A 242 12.30 -13.20 -15.38
C TYR A 242 11.38 -14.19 -14.68
N LYS A 243 11.45 -14.19 -13.34
CA LYS A 243 10.57 -14.93 -12.44
C LYS A 243 9.73 -13.92 -11.65
N MET A 244 8.43 -13.94 -11.84
CA MET A 244 7.47 -13.17 -11.05
C MET A 244 6.83 -14.07 -10.00
N VAL A 245 6.93 -13.69 -8.75
CA VAL A 245 6.28 -14.34 -7.61
C VAL A 245 5.19 -13.42 -7.10
N ILE A 246 3.96 -13.89 -7.09
CA ILE A 246 2.83 -13.15 -6.53
C ILE A 246 2.40 -13.85 -5.26
N GLU A 247 2.67 -13.21 -4.14
CA GLU A 247 2.16 -13.59 -2.82
C GLU A 247 0.79 -12.96 -2.64
N TYR A 248 -0.19 -13.69 -2.15
CA TYR A 248 -1.52 -13.16 -1.92
C TYR A 248 -2.16 -13.72 -0.66
N THR A 249 -2.98 -12.89 -0.04
CA THR A 249 -3.65 -13.19 1.24
C THR A 249 -5.14 -12.97 1.08
N THR A 250 -5.93 -13.93 1.53
CA THR A 250 -7.41 -13.84 1.53
C THR A 250 -7.93 -13.13 2.79
N GLN A 251 -9.22 -12.83 2.80
CA GLN A 251 -9.89 -12.18 3.94
C GLN A 251 -9.73 -12.99 5.23
N SER A 252 -9.77 -14.32 5.16
CA SER A 252 -9.55 -15.22 6.30
C SER A 252 -8.07 -15.47 6.60
N LEU A 253 -7.17 -14.59 6.15
CA LEU A 253 -5.72 -14.62 6.40
C LEU A 253 -4.99 -15.86 5.83
N TYR A 254 -5.61 -16.62 4.94
CA TYR A 254 -4.89 -17.64 4.19
C TYR A 254 -3.93 -16.98 3.21
N SER A 255 -2.64 -17.29 3.32
CA SER A 255 -1.59 -16.73 2.48
C SER A 255 -0.89 -17.82 1.70
N THR A 256 -0.67 -17.57 0.42
CA THR A 256 0.09 -18.44 -0.47
C THR A 256 0.74 -17.63 -1.58
N SER A 257 1.52 -18.27 -2.44
CA SER A 257 2.17 -17.61 -3.56
C SER A 257 2.06 -18.42 -4.83
N LYS A 258 2.15 -17.75 -5.99
CA LYS A 258 2.26 -18.39 -7.29
C LYS A 258 3.39 -17.78 -8.11
N THR A 259 4.11 -18.63 -8.82
CA THR A 259 5.26 -18.24 -9.63
C THR A 259 4.89 -18.24 -11.11
N PHE A 260 5.39 -17.24 -11.84
CA PHE A 260 5.23 -17.13 -13.29
C PHE A 260 6.59 -16.85 -13.94
N LEU A 261 6.89 -17.53 -15.03
CA LEU A 261 8.10 -17.30 -15.80
C LEU A 261 7.77 -16.58 -17.11
N PHE A 262 8.55 -15.55 -17.43
CA PHE A 262 8.39 -14.83 -18.68
C PHE A 262 9.72 -14.35 -19.24
N SER A 263 9.82 -14.30 -20.56
CA SER A 263 10.93 -13.70 -21.28
C SER A 263 10.41 -12.44 -21.99
N VAL A 264 11.12 -11.35 -21.83
CA VAL A 264 10.69 -10.09 -22.42
C VAL A 264 11.10 -10.04 -23.88
N VAL A 265 10.14 -9.78 -24.75
CA VAL A 265 10.35 -9.59 -26.18
C VAL A 265 10.02 -8.15 -26.55
N GLN A 266 10.89 -7.54 -27.30
CA GLN A 266 10.64 -6.22 -27.86
C GLN A 266 9.92 -6.42 -29.20
N GLN A 267 8.64 -6.01 -29.26
CA GLN A 267 7.82 -6.13 -30.48
C GLN A 267 7.83 -4.86 -31.32
N SER A 268 8.11 -3.70 -30.71
CA SER A 268 8.14 -2.42 -31.42
C SER A 268 9.56 -1.92 -31.61
N ALA A 269 9.89 -1.57 -32.84
CA ALA A 269 11.11 -0.83 -33.18
C ALA A 269 10.91 0.69 -33.15
N LEU A 270 9.78 1.16 -32.63
CA LEU A 270 9.45 2.60 -32.56
C LEU A 270 10.47 3.33 -31.71
N THR A 271 11.16 4.26 -32.32
CA THR A 271 12.03 5.22 -31.63
C THR A 271 11.51 6.61 -31.91
N LEU A 272 11.13 7.33 -30.87
CA LEU A 272 10.83 8.75 -31.01
C LEU A 272 12.14 9.52 -31.07
N ASP A 273 12.36 10.17 -32.22
CA ASP A 273 13.49 11.07 -32.39
C ASP A 273 13.11 12.45 -31.92
N ILE A 274 13.28 12.69 -30.63
CA ILE A 274 12.95 13.94 -29.95
C ILE A 274 14.18 14.49 -29.26
N ILE A 275 14.17 15.78 -29.03
CA ILE A 275 15.09 16.49 -28.15
C ILE A 275 14.39 16.64 -26.80
N LEU A 276 14.96 16.00 -25.77
CA LEU A 276 14.52 16.14 -24.39
C LEU A 276 15.59 16.92 -23.62
N THR A 277 15.21 18.08 -23.10
CA THR A 277 16.08 18.90 -22.23
C THR A 277 15.35 19.19 -20.94
N GLY A 278 16.10 19.41 -19.86
CA GLY A 278 15.55 19.70 -18.54
C GLY A 278 16.18 20.93 -17.94
N GLU A 279 15.38 21.78 -17.33
CA GLU A 279 15.79 22.95 -16.58
C GLU A 279 15.50 22.73 -15.09
N LYS A 280 16.46 23.11 -14.24
CA LYS A 280 16.31 23.08 -12.79
C LYS A 280 15.76 24.41 -12.32
N ASP A 281 14.68 24.35 -11.55
CA ASP A 281 14.12 25.53 -10.88
C ASP A 281 14.14 25.30 -9.35
N PRO A 282 15.28 25.59 -8.69
CA PRO A 282 15.40 25.41 -7.24
C PRO A 282 14.50 26.36 -6.45
N GLU A 283 14.26 27.56 -6.98
CA GLU A 283 13.43 28.57 -6.33
C GLU A 283 11.98 28.11 -6.16
N ASN A 284 11.47 27.36 -7.14
CA ASN A 284 10.13 26.77 -7.10
C ASN A 284 10.15 25.26 -6.86
N GLY A 285 11.32 24.68 -6.60
CA GLY A 285 11.45 23.27 -6.23
C GLY A 285 10.94 22.30 -7.28
N ARG A 286 11.24 22.50 -8.56
CA ARG A 286 10.69 21.72 -9.68
C ARG A 286 11.70 21.48 -10.78
N VAL A 287 11.36 20.57 -11.68
CA VAL A 287 12.09 20.33 -12.93
C VAL A 287 11.16 20.65 -14.09
N ILE A 288 11.64 21.44 -15.03
CA ILE A 288 10.91 21.81 -16.24
C ILE A 288 11.52 21.05 -17.41
N LEU A 289 10.73 20.22 -18.08
CA LEU A 289 11.13 19.46 -19.25
C LEU A 289 10.66 20.14 -20.52
N HIS A 290 11.56 20.35 -21.47
CA HIS A 290 11.24 20.79 -22.81
C HIS A 290 11.37 19.62 -23.77
N ILE A 291 10.29 19.28 -24.43
CA ILE A 291 10.18 18.16 -25.35
C ILE A 291 9.88 18.70 -26.76
N LYS A 292 10.84 18.53 -27.67
CA LYS A 292 10.73 19.00 -29.04
C LYS A 292 11.02 17.88 -30.01
N LYS A 293 10.35 17.89 -31.15
CA LYS A 293 10.70 16.98 -32.22
C LYS A 293 12.08 17.32 -32.78
N ASN A 294 12.83 16.30 -33.20
CA ASN A 294 14.04 16.48 -34.02
C ASN A 294 13.66 16.59 -35.49
N GLU A 295 14.46 17.31 -36.30
CA GLU A 295 14.18 17.56 -37.72
C GLU A 295 14.15 16.30 -38.60
N LYS A 296 14.71 15.19 -38.14
CA LYS A 296 14.86 13.92 -38.87
C LYS A 296 13.65 13.00 -38.78
N ASN A 297 12.56 13.41 -38.13
CA ASN A 297 11.47 12.49 -37.84
C ASN A 297 10.52 12.23 -38.99
N SER A 298 10.24 10.95 -39.15
CA SER A 298 9.13 10.39 -39.91
C SER A 298 7.81 10.56 -39.15
N LYS A 299 6.71 10.44 -39.84
CA LYS A 299 5.33 10.54 -39.36
C LYS A 299 5.10 9.57 -38.18
N TYR A 300 4.96 10.08 -36.97
CA TYR A 300 4.47 9.36 -35.82
C TYR A 300 3.10 9.90 -35.41
N THR A 301 2.12 9.02 -35.34
CA THR A 301 0.83 9.30 -34.75
C THR A 301 0.65 8.36 -33.57
N GLY A 302 0.36 8.88 -32.40
CA GLY A 302 0.18 8.03 -31.24
C GLY A 302 0.34 8.78 -29.92
N THR A 303 0.51 8.03 -28.86
CA THR A 303 0.68 8.55 -27.51
C THR A 303 2.15 8.47 -27.12
N MET A 304 2.66 9.47 -26.44
CA MET A 304 3.92 9.36 -25.73
C MET A 304 3.68 9.40 -24.22
N VAL A 305 4.59 8.80 -23.49
CA VAL A 305 4.63 8.85 -22.03
C VAL A 305 5.95 9.47 -21.57
N ILE A 306 5.86 10.44 -20.66
CA ILE A 306 7.00 10.95 -19.91
C ILE A 306 7.21 10.03 -18.73
N ARG A 307 8.41 9.52 -18.57
CA ARG A 307 8.77 8.60 -17.49
C ARG A 307 9.87 9.20 -16.62
N ARG A 308 9.85 8.85 -15.36
CA ARG A 308 10.84 9.28 -14.36
C ARG A 308 11.38 8.09 -13.58
N SER A 309 12.68 8.11 -13.29
CA SER A 309 13.30 7.23 -12.29
C SER A 309 14.12 8.05 -11.30
N SER A 310 14.37 7.52 -10.12
CA SER A 310 15.06 8.24 -9.04
C SER A 310 16.27 7.49 -8.50
N SER A 311 17.17 8.22 -7.87
CA SER A 311 18.31 7.63 -7.15
C SER A 311 17.90 6.80 -5.93
N GLU A 312 16.70 7.00 -5.37
CA GLU A 312 16.16 6.20 -4.27
C GLU A 312 15.96 4.73 -4.68
N THR A 313 15.76 4.48 -5.97
CA THR A 313 15.62 3.14 -6.54
C THR A 313 16.82 2.74 -7.42
N ASN A 314 17.96 3.40 -7.27
CA ASN A 314 19.12 3.22 -8.15
C ASN A 314 18.77 3.33 -9.64
N PHE A 315 17.80 4.16 -10.00
CA PHE A 315 17.27 4.34 -11.36
C PHE A 315 16.73 3.09 -12.04
N THR A 316 16.37 2.06 -11.28
CA THR A 316 15.85 0.79 -11.82
C THR A 316 14.34 0.84 -12.07
N ILE A 317 13.61 1.62 -11.27
CA ILE A 317 12.16 1.76 -11.36
C ILE A 317 11.80 3.02 -12.15
N TRP A 318 10.96 2.85 -13.18
CA TRP A 318 10.48 3.94 -14.03
C TRP A 318 8.98 4.15 -13.82
N GLU A 319 8.63 5.35 -13.36
CA GLU A 319 7.25 5.79 -13.15
C GLU A 319 6.73 6.52 -14.37
N ASP A 320 5.50 6.23 -14.79
CA ASP A 320 4.82 6.97 -15.85
C ASP A 320 4.23 8.24 -15.26
N MET A 321 4.73 9.39 -15.71
CA MET A 321 4.34 10.69 -15.14
C MET A 321 3.18 11.34 -15.85
N CYS A 322 3.22 11.38 -17.18
CA CYS A 322 2.25 12.07 -18.01
C CYS A 322 2.13 11.39 -19.36
N PHE A 323 0.89 11.20 -19.82
CA PHE A 323 0.58 10.73 -21.17
C PHE A 323 0.17 11.91 -22.06
N LYS A 324 0.67 11.93 -23.28
CA LYS A 324 0.33 12.95 -24.26
C LYS A 324 0.08 12.31 -25.61
N THR A 325 -1.11 12.56 -26.17
CA THR A 325 -1.50 12.05 -27.50
C THR A 325 -1.33 13.14 -28.53
N PHE A 326 -0.78 12.79 -29.70
CA PHE A 326 -0.54 13.68 -30.82
C PHE A 326 -1.15 13.09 -32.10
N GLU A 327 -1.82 13.92 -32.86
CA GLU A 327 -2.33 13.56 -34.18
C GLU A 327 -1.20 13.58 -35.24
N ASP A 328 -0.17 14.40 -35.02
CA ASP A 328 1.01 14.52 -35.86
C ASP A 328 2.26 14.82 -35.02
N VAL A 329 3.37 14.15 -35.31
CA VAL A 329 4.69 14.40 -34.70
C VAL A 329 5.15 15.84 -34.83
N SER A 330 4.72 16.55 -35.88
CA SER A 330 5.05 17.98 -36.09
C SER A 330 4.58 18.88 -34.93
N LEU A 331 3.61 18.40 -34.13
CA LEU A 331 3.03 19.11 -33.01
C LEU A 331 3.78 18.86 -31.68
N ILE A 332 4.86 18.06 -31.69
CA ILE A 332 5.66 17.81 -30.49
C ILE A 332 6.58 19.01 -30.24
N ASP A 333 6.07 20.01 -29.57
CA ASP A 333 6.82 21.12 -28.98
C ASP A 333 6.02 21.59 -27.76
N PHE A 334 6.40 21.11 -26.59
CA PHE A 334 5.71 21.49 -25.36
C PHE A 334 6.63 21.40 -24.14
N THR A 335 6.22 22.07 -23.09
CA THR A 335 6.87 22.06 -21.79
C THR A 335 6.01 21.30 -20.80
N TRP A 336 6.65 20.47 -19.98
CA TRP A 336 6.01 19.79 -18.86
C TRP A 336 6.82 19.99 -17.58
N THR A 337 6.13 20.26 -16.47
CA THR A 337 6.77 20.58 -15.19
C THR A 337 6.51 19.48 -14.17
N ASP A 338 7.57 18.96 -13.58
CA ASP A 338 7.48 18.01 -12.47
C ASP A 338 7.46 18.73 -11.13
N TYR A 339 6.29 18.82 -10.52
CA TYR A 339 6.07 19.37 -9.19
C TYR A 339 6.18 18.32 -8.07
N THR A 340 6.52 17.07 -8.38
CA THR A 340 6.48 15.96 -7.42
C THR A 340 7.85 15.54 -6.93
N ILE A 341 8.91 16.20 -7.35
CA ILE A 341 10.29 15.89 -6.94
C ILE A 341 10.50 16.11 -5.44
N LYS A 342 11.38 15.30 -4.84
CA LYS A 342 11.90 15.50 -3.48
C LYS A 342 13.20 16.30 -3.52
N SER A 343 13.43 17.13 -2.50
CA SER A 343 14.69 17.90 -2.37
C SER A 343 15.88 16.95 -2.21
N GLY A 344 16.95 17.22 -2.96
CA GLY A 344 18.20 16.46 -2.85
C GLY A 344 18.20 15.07 -3.49
N VAL A 345 17.12 14.68 -4.18
CA VAL A 345 17.04 13.40 -4.90
C VAL A 345 17.38 13.62 -6.38
N PHE A 346 18.19 12.73 -6.95
CA PHE A 346 18.46 12.73 -8.39
C PHE A 346 17.34 12.04 -9.15
N TYR A 347 16.90 12.67 -10.23
CA TYR A 347 15.90 12.14 -11.15
C TYR A 347 16.44 12.03 -12.55
N ASN A 348 16.12 10.92 -13.21
CA ASN A 348 16.37 10.70 -14.62
C ASN A 348 15.03 10.67 -15.35
N TYR A 349 14.94 11.39 -16.46
CA TYR A 349 13.72 11.46 -17.26
C TYR A 349 13.90 10.79 -18.60
N ALA A 350 12.84 10.20 -19.11
CA ALA A 350 12.78 9.60 -20.42
C ALA A 350 11.43 9.88 -21.07
N VAL A 351 11.41 9.87 -22.38
CA VAL A 351 10.18 9.84 -23.17
C VAL A 351 10.13 8.54 -23.95
N GLN A 352 8.93 7.95 -24.01
CA GLN A 352 8.70 6.69 -24.71
C GLN A 352 7.45 6.80 -25.57
N GLY A 353 7.54 6.42 -26.83
CA GLY A 353 6.39 6.35 -27.72
C GLY A 353 5.55 5.12 -27.43
N ILE A 354 4.25 5.23 -27.64
CA ILE A 354 3.28 4.15 -27.56
C ILE A 354 2.54 4.06 -28.89
N GLU A 355 2.60 2.92 -29.55
CA GLU A 355 1.87 2.68 -30.79
C GLU A 355 0.37 2.51 -30.54
N ASN A 356 -0.44 2.61 -31.60
CA ASN A 356 -1.90 2.48 -31.49
C ASN A 356 -2.37 1.10 -30.97
N ASN A 357 -1.54 0.08 -31.10
CA ASN A 357 -1.76 -1.26 -30.54
C ASN A 357 -1.37 -1.39 -29.04
N GLY A 358 -0.86 -0.30 -28.44
CA GLY A 358 -0.38 -0.26 -27.06
C GLY A 358 1.08 -0.65 -26.86
N ASP A 359 1.80 -1.03 -27.93
CA ASP A 359 3.21 -1.40 -27.82
C ASP A 359 4.09 -0.19 -27.51
N ARG A 360 5.02 -0.35 -26.59
CA ARG A 360 5.95 0.69 -26.18
C ARG A 360 7.25 0.60 -26.97
N GLY A 361 7.66 1.74 -27.49
CA GLY A 361 8.94 1.88 -28.21
C GLY A 361 10.16 2.00 -27.28
N ILE A 362 11.26 2.41 -27.87
CA ILE A 362 12.51 2.64 -27.13
C ILE A 362 12.41 3.96 -26.37
N MET A 363 12.91 3.96 -25.13
CA MET A 363 12.98 5.19 -24.34
C MET A 363 14.09 6.12 -24.84
N THR A 364 13.77 7.38 -25.07
CA THR A 364 14.75 8.46 -25.20
C THR A 364 15.06 8.99 -23.81
N LYS A 365 16.27 8.73 -23.32
CA LYS A 365 16.68 9.08 -21.96
C LYS A 365 17.29 10.48 -21.92
N PHE A 366 17.03 11.20 -20.84
CA PHE A 366 17.78 12.39 -20.47
C PHE A 366 19.20 11.97 -20.05
N ILE A 367 20.22 12.68 -20.57
CA ILE A 367 21.62 12.22 -20.44
C ILE A 367 22.13 12.41 -19.01
N ASP A 368 21.81 13.55 -18.40
CA ASP A 368 22.31 13.91 -17.07
C ASP A 368 21.19 13.84 -16.02
N PRO A 369 21.34 13.01 -14.98
CA PRO A 369 20.41 13.01 -13.87
C PRO A 369 20.29 14.39 -13.24
N THR A 370 19.07 14.83 -13.01
CA THR A 370 18.74 16.16 -12.50
C THR A 370 18.43 16.10 -11.02
N MET A 371 19.10 16.90 -10.20
CA MET A 371 18.80 17.05 -8.78
C MET A 371 18.46 18.51 -8.51
N VAL A 372 17.41 18.73 -7.74
CA VAL A 372 17.00 20.05 -7.26
C VAL A 372 17.04 20.04 -5.73
N VAL A 373 17.71 21.02 -5.16
CA VAL A 373 17.66 21.30 -3.72
C VAL A 373 16.87 22.58 -3.55
N PHE A 374 15.77 22.52 -2.82
CA PHE A 374 14.93 23.67 -2.54
C PHE A 374 14.81 23.89 -1.02
N GLU A 375 14.56 25.14 -0.63
CA GLU A 375 14.54 25.58 0.78
C GLU A 375 13.14 25.86 1.30
N HIS A 376 12.16 26.02 0.42
CA HIS A 376 10.81 26.39 0.78
C HIS A 376 9.90 25.17 0.91
N MET A 377 8.78 25.34 1.58
CA MET A 377 7.68 24.36 1.58
C MET A 377 6.67 24.70 0.51
N TYR A 378 6.03 23.67 -0.03
CA TYR A 378 5.03 23.82 -1.09
C TYR A 378 3.80 22.97 -0.81
N LEU A 379 2.65 23.50 -1.22
CA LEU A 379 1.42 22.75 -1.39
C LEU A 379 1.11 22.69 -2.89
N VAL A 380 0.95 21.50 -3.41
CA VAL A 380 0.73 21.28 -4.85
C VAL A 380 -0.60 20.57 -5.07
N ASN A 381 -1.38 21.03 -6.04
CA ASN A 381 -2.54 20.32 -6.56
C ASN A 381 -2.68 20.64 -8.06
N LYS A 382 -2.67 19.60 -8.90
CA LYS A 382 -2.69 19.72 -10.35
C LYS A 382 -1.50 20.58 -10.84
N ASP A 383 -1.78 21.64 -11.56
CA ASP A 383 -0.83 22.61 -12.12
C ASP A 383 -0.54 23.81 -11.20
N ARG A 384 -1.16 23.82 -10.01
CA ARG A 384 -1.03 24.91 -9.03
C ARG A 384 -0.09 24.53 -7.91
N GLN A 385 0.84 25.43 -7.60
CA GLN A 385 1.78 25.29 -6.50
C GLN A 385 1.76 26.55 -5.62
N LEU A 386 1.40 26.37 -4.35
CA LEU A 386 1.47 27.43 -3.34
C LEU A 386 2.78 27.33 -2.59
N LYS A 387 3.61 28.38 -2.70
CA LYS A 387 4.89 28.50 -2.02
C LYS A 387 4.72 29.10 -0.62
N ILE A 388 5.24 28.43 0.39
CA ILE A 388 5.34 28.93 1.76
C ILE A 388 6.78 29.40 1.94
N ALA A 389 7.03 30.67 1.60
CA ALA A 389 8.38 31.17 1.38
C ALA A 389 9.09 31.60 2.65
N PHE A 390 8.35 32.18 3.62
CA PHE A 390 8.98 32.77 4.81
C PHE A 390 8.55 32.02 6.07
N ASN A 391 9.52 31.77 6.95
CA ASN A 391 9.33 31.07 8.22
C ASN A 391 8.54 29.76 8.07
N PRO A 392 8.84 28.91 7.03
CA PRO A 392 8.16 27.63 6.90
C PRO A 392 8.47 26.76 8.11
N SER A 393 7.44 26.19 8.74
CA SER A 393 7.60 25.36 9.93
C SER A 393 6.68 24.16 9.90
N VAL A 394 7.25 22.98 10.23
CA VAL A 394 6.55 21.78 10.65
C VAL A 394 6.88 21.57 12.12
N SER A 395 5.93 21.76 13.01
CA SER A 395 6.24 21.82 14.44
C SER A 395 6.38 20.45 15.10
N SER A 396 5.61 19.45 14.70
CA SER A 396 5.70 18.09 15.25
C SER A 396 5.02 17.08 14.33
N LEU A 397 5.71 16.01 14.01
CA LEU A 397 5.14 14.86 13.31
C LEU A 397 4.51 13.93 14.35
N LYS A 398 3.18 13.96 14.45
CA LYS A 398 2.43 13.07 15.34
C LYS A 398 1.89 11.89 14.54
N ARG A 399 2.29 10.68 14.94
CA ARG A 399 1.68 9.46 14.42
C ARG A 399 0.42 9.15 15.19
N VAL A 400 -0.70 9.09 14.50
CA VAL A 400 -2.03 8.83 15.08
C VAL A 400 -2.33 7.35 14.97
N TYR A 401 -2.65 6.74 16.10
CA TYR A 401 -3.07 5.34 16.18
C TYR A 401 -4.45 5.28 16.84
N SER A 402 -5.25 4.28 16.49
CA SER A 402 -6.43 3.94 17.29
C SER A 402 -5.98 3.11 18.49
N GLU A 403 -5.97 3.73 19.67
CA GLU A 403 -5.55 3.11 20.93
C GLU A 403 -6.69 3.11 21.95
N SER A 404 -6.82 2.02 22.70
CA SER A 404 -7.71 1.92 23.84
C SER A 404 -6.88 1.72 25.10
N LYS A 405 -7.05 2.64 26.07
CA LYS A 405 -6.47 2.54 27.41
C LYS A 405 -7.50 1.94 28.35
N ILE A 406 -7.20 0.81 28.95
CA ILE A 406 -8.06 0.13 29.92
C ILE A 406 -7.38 0.21 31.29
N GLU A 407 -8.02 0.87 32.24
CA GLU A 407 -7.59 0.92 33.63
C GLU A 407 -8.40 -0.09 34.42
N THR A 408 -7.73 -1.08 35.01
CA THR A 408 -8.39 -2.10 35.82
C THR A 408 -8.15 -1.83 37.30
N ILE A 409 -9.17 -2.08 38.11
CA ILE A 409 -9.07 -1.96 39.59
C ILE A 409 -8.05 -3.00 40.08
N GLY A 410 -6.97 -2.53 40.70
CA GLY A 410 -5.92 -3.38 41.26
C GLY A 410 -4.65 -3.49 40.42
N SER A 411 -4.61 -2.92 39.23
CA SER A 411 -3.37 -2.81 38.44
C SER A 411 -2.74 -1.43 38.60
N GLN A 412 -1.45 -1.38 38.88
CA GLN A 412 -0.69 -0.14 38.96
C GLN A 412 -0.49 0.53 37.60
N TYR A 413 -0.58 -0.24 36.50
CA TYR A 413 -0.35 0.21 35.14
C TYR A 413 -1.57 -0.06 34.26
N PRO A 414 -1.91 0.87 33.34
CA PRO A 414 -3.00 0.66 32.41
C PRO A 414 -2.62 -0.37 31.33
N PHE A 415 -3.61 -1.09 30.85
CA PHE A 415 -3.49 -1.94 29.68
C PHE A 415 -3.76 -1.09 28.42
N ILE A 416 -2.77 -1.05 27.51
CA ILE A 416 -2.91 -0.29 26.26
C ILE A 416 -3.07 -1.29 25.12
N LYS A 417 -4.22 -1.25 24.44
CA LYS A 417 -4.49 -2.04 23.24
C LYS A 417 -4.48 -1.11 22.03
N ARG A 418 -3.61 -1.38 21.06
CA ARG A 418 -3.61 -0.71 19.76
C ARG A 418 -4.49 -1.46 18.78
N ASN A 419 -5.48 -0.79 18.22
CA ASN A 419 -6.25 -1.32 17.10
C ASN A 419 -5.49 -0.99 15.82
N ALA A 420 -4.83 -2.00 15.25
CA ALA A 420 -3.68 -1.87 14.35
C ALA A 420 -3.94 -1.23 12.97
N ASN A 421 -5.17 -0.92 12.60
CA ASN A 421 -5.50 -0.55 11.21
C ASN A 421 -5.48 0.96 10.91
N VAL A 422 -5.44 1.82 11.93
CA VAL A 422 -5.38 3.28 11.74
C VAL A 422 -3.98 3.75 12.15
N ASN A 423 -3.21 4.20 11.16
CA ASN A 423 -1.84 4.65 11.35
C ASN A 423 -1.52 5.69 10.27
N TYR A 424 -1.58 6.97 10.61
CA TYR A 424 -1.27 8.08 9.72
C TYR A 424 -0.52 9.19 10.45
N LEU A 425 0.17 10.03 9.69
CA LEU A 425 0.83 11.22 10.24
C LEU A 425 -0.14 12.40 10.27
N GLN A 426 -0.05 13.16 11.33
CA GLN A 426 -0.74 14.44 11.48
C GLN A 426 0.25 15.45 12.02
N PHE A 427 0.34 16.60 11.37
CA PHE A 427 1.30 17.63 11.77
C PHE A 427 0.83 19.03 11.41
N PRO A 428 1.08 20.01 12.28
CA PRO A 428 0.83 21.41 11.99
C PRO A 428 1.88 21.93 11.02
N ILE A 429 1.41 22.65 10.01
CA ILE A 429 2.24 23.41 9.08
C ILE A 429 1.93 24.89 9.23
N SER A 430 2.95 25.73 9.12
CA SER A 430 2.77 27.17 9.18
C SER A 430 3.87 27.90 8.40
N GLY A 431 3.60 29.15 8.12
CA GLY A 431 4.54 30.03 7.45
C GLY A 431 3.87 31.29 6.91
N VAL A 432 4.53 31.95 6.01
CA VAL A 432 4.04 33.21 5.41
C VAL A 432 3.93 33.05 3.90
N ILE A 433 2.80 33.46 3.36
CA ILE A 433 2.46 33.48 1.94
C ILE A 433 2.46 34.92 1.46
N SER A 434 3.07 35.18 0.32
CA SER A 434 3.10 36.49 -0.31
C SER A 434 2.59 36.42 -1.75
N VAL A 435 1.86 37.44 -2.18
CA VAL A 435 1.44 37.59 -3.58
C VAL A 435 2.63 37.75 -4.52
N ASP A 436 3.72 38.32 -4.03
CA ASP A 436 4.94 38.54 -4.82
C ASP A 436 5.66 37.24 -5.18
N MET A 437 5.27 36.10 -4.57
CA MET A 437 5.78 34.78 -4.87
C MET A 437 4.98 34.02 -5.93
N ASP A 438 3.91 34.61 -6.44
CA ASP A 438 3.13 34.05 -7.56
C ASP A 438 3.71 34.55 -8.91
N GLU A 439 5.01 34.28 -9.13
CA GLU A 439 5.76 34.75 -10.29
C GLU A 439 5.15 34.29 -11.62
N GLU A 440 4.59 33.09 -11.67
CA GLU A 440 3.96 32.52 -12.87
C GLU A 440 2.47 32.83 -12.98
N LYS A 441 1.90 33.59 -12.07
CA LYS A 441 0.47 33.90 -12.05
C LYS A 441 -0.41 32.63 -11.97
N LEU A 442 0.05 31.60 -11.23
CA LEU A 442 -0.64 30.30 -11.11
C LEU A 442 -2.00 30.41 -10.42
N PHE A 443 -2.17 31.40 -9.53
CA PHE A 443 -3.42 31.61 -8.82
C PHE A 443 -4.33 32.64 -9.46
N THR A 444 -3.76 33.58 -10.23
CA THR A 444 -4.57 34.63 -10.84
C THR A 444 -3.93 35.12 -12.13
N THR A 445 -4.63 35.01 -13.25
CA THR A 445 -4.22 35.56 -14.54
C THR A 445 -4.91 36.90 -14.81
N LYS A 446 -4.38 37.67 -15.76
CA LYS A 446 -5.03 38.92 -16.19
C LYS A 446 -6.45 38.68 -16.70
N GLU A 447 -6.64 37.58 -17.46
CA GLU A 447 -7.94 37.17 -18.00
C GLU A 447 -8.95 36.80 -16.92
N GLU A 448 -8.50 36.14 -15.83
CA GLU A 448 -9.35 35.82 -14.68
C GLU A 448 -9.74 37.06 -13.86
N LEU A 449 -8.84 38.05 -13.74
CA LEU A 449 -9.07 39.27 -13.01
C LEU A 449 -10.13 40.16 -13.67
N PHE A 450 -10.06 40.31 -14.98
CA PHE A 450 -10.84 41.30 -15.73
C PHE A 450 -11.91 40.67 -16.62
N GLY A 451 -12.01 39.32 -16.61
CA GLY A 451 -12.89 38.58 -17.52
C GLY A 451 -12.43 38.70 -18.97
N LYS A 452 -13.28 38.28 -19.90
CA LYS A 452 -12.98 38.35 -21.34
C LYS A 452 -13.03 39.79 -21.93
N ASN A 453 -13.25 40.82 -21.09
CA ASN A 453 -13.23 42.23 -21.52
C ASN A 453 -11.77 42.75 -21.49
N LEU A 454 -10.96 42.25 -22.40
CA LEU A 454 -9.65 42.82 -22.73
C LEU A 454 -9.74 44.31 -23.16
N ASP A 455 -10.89 44.72 -23.71
CA ASP A 455 -11.18 46.10 -24.08
C ASP A 455 -11.02 47.12 -22.95
N PHE A 456 -11.21 46.70 -21.70
CA PHE A 456 -11.01 47.56 -20.53
C PHE A 456 -9.54 47.91 -20.30
N TYR A 457 -8.62 47.01 -20.63
CA TYR A 457 -7.18 47.24 -20.55
C TYR A 457 -6.68 48.17 -21.67
N GLU A 458 -7.15 47.96 -22.90
CA GLU A 458 -6.81 48.80 -24.04
C GLU A 458 -7.36 50.21 -23.88
N GLN A 459 -8.55 50.36 -23.29
CA GLN A 459 -9.23 51.64 -23.15
C GLN A 459 -8.60 52.52 -22.06
N TYR A 460 -7.93 51.95 -21.04
CA TYR A 460 -7.32 52.69 -19.93
C TYR A 460 -5.80 52.77 -20.00
N ASN A 461 -5.20 52.29 -21.08
CA ASN A 461 -3.74 52.38 -21.33
C ASN A 461 -2.90 51.92 -20.12
N ILE A 462 -3.31 50.85 -19.49
CA ILE A 462 -2.63 50.26 -18.34
C ILE A 462 -1.42 49.44 -18.83
N ASP A 463 -0.72 49.96 -19.82
CA ASP A 463 0.57 49.46 -20.26
C ASP A 463 1.62 49.87 -19.21
N ASN A 464 2.06 48.86 -18.43
CA ASN A 464 3.27 48.83 -17.62
C ASN A 464 3.33 49.57 -16.27
N GLU A 465 2.34 50.35 -15.83
CA GLU A 465 2.32 50.85 -14.44
C GLU A 465 1.17 50.22 -13.66
N ILE A 466 1.53 49.38 -12.66
CA ILE A 466 0.60 48.87 -11.68
C ILE A 466 0.10 50.04 -10.85
N THR A 467 -1.12 50.52 -11.15
CA THR A 467 -1.74 51.55 -10.31
C THR A 467 -2.14 50.97 -8.95
N PRO A 468 -2.17 51.78 -7.87
CA PRO A 468 -2.59 51.30 -6.55
C PRO A 468 -3.96 50.61 -6.53
N ALA A 469 -4.86 50.99 -7.44
CA ALA A 469 -6.19 50.37 -7.56
C ALA A 469 -6.14 48.97 -8.18
N THR A 470 -5.35 48.78 -9.25
CA THR A 470 -5.15 47.46 -9.87
C THR A 470 -4.37 46.51 -8.95
N ASP A 471 -3.45 47.05 -8.17
CA ASP A 471 -2.69 46.29 -7.20
C ASP A 471 -3.62 45.71 -6.09
N ILE A 472 -4.54 46.52 -5.57
CA ILE A 472 -5.53 46.05 -4.57
C ILE A 472 -6.45 44.97 -5.14
N VAL A 473 -6.90 45.11 -6.40
CA VAL A 473 -7.75 44.11 -7.05
C VAL A 473 -7.00 42.80 -7.24
N TYR A 474 -5.73 42.87 -7.68
CA TYR A 474 -4.88 41.71 -7.82
C TYR A 474 -4.64 40.99 -6.47
N GLU A 475 -4.29 41.72 -5.43
CA GLU A 475 -4.10 41.18 -4.09
C GLU A 475 -5.36 40.48 -3.55
N LYS A 476 -6.52 41.08 -3.77
CA LYS A 476 -7.79 40.47 -3.36
C LYS A 476 -8.04 39.18 -4.15
N ALA A 477 -7.88 39.19 -5.46
CA ALA A 477 -8.12 38.04 -6.31
C ALA A 477 -7.13 36.89 -5.97
N PHE A 478 -5.86 37.20 -5.75
CA PHE A 478 -4.88 36.23 -5.29
C PHE A 478 -5.30 35.60 -3.97
N ARG A 479 -5.65 36.41 -2.97
CA ARG A 479 -6.11 35.90 -1.67
C ARG A 479 -7.34 35.01 -1.81
N ASP A 480 -8.32 35.43 -2.60
CA ASP A 480 -9.55 34.67 -2.78
C ASP A 480 -9.27 33.31 -3.46
N LYS A 481 -8.40 33.26 -4.45
CA LYS A 481 -7.96 32.04 -5.13
C LYS A 481 -7.08 31.14 -4.22
N VAL A 482 -6.18 31.71 -3.43
CA VAL A 482 -5.42 30.96 -2.43
C VAL A 482 -6.36 30.39 -1.37
N THR A 483 -7.35 31.16 -0.94
CA THR A 483 -8.36 30.69 -0.01
C THR A 483 -9.15 29.52 -0.60
N GLU A 484 -9.63 29.66 -1.85
CA GLU A 484 -10.30 28.59 -2.59
C GLU A 484 -9.42 27.33 -2.66
N PHE A 485 -8.14 27.47 -3.03
CA PHE A 485 -7.19 26.38 -3.10
C PHE A 485 -6.99 25.69 -1.75
N LEU A 486 -6.81 26.46 -0.66
CA LEU A 486 -6.55 25.90 0.67
C LEU A 486 -7.78 25.18 1.23
N TYR A 487 -8.98 25.76 1.10
CA TYR A 487 -10.21 25.21 1.65
C TYR A 487 -10.88 24.15 0.75
N ALA A 488 -10.41 23.97 -0.50
CA ALA A 488 -10.88 22.87 -1.33
C ALA A 488 -10.63 21.53 -0.64
N ASN A 489 -11.69 20.70 -0.53
CA ASN A 489 -11.62 19.36 0.07
C ASN A 489 -10.91 18.35 -0.86
N GLU A 490 -9.89 18.79 -1.55
CA GLU A 490 -9.05 18.01 -2.44
C GLU A 490 -7.76 17.60 -1.72
N VAL A 491 -7.22 16.47 -2.13
CA VAL A 491 -5.91 16.01 -1.68
C VAL A 491 -4.83 16.90 -2.29
N LYS A 492 -3.83 17.20 -1.51
CA LYS A 492 -2.68 18.02 -1.92
C LYS A 492 -1.39 17.28 -1.64
N ILE A 493 -0.36 17.56 -2.43
CA ILE A 493 1.01 17.15 -2.09
C ILE A 493 1.58 18.25 -1.20
N PHE A 494 1.90 17.92 0.04
CA PHE A 494 2.76 18.76 0.87
C PHE A 494 4.20 18.35 0.63
N ARG A 495 5.05 19.30 0.33
CA ARG A 495 6.47 19.09 0.03
C ARG A 495 7.32 19.92 0.99
N SER A 496 8.19 19.22 1.70
CA SER A 496 9.15 19.83 2.63
C SER A 496 10.57 19.50 2.20
N PRO A 497 11.52 20.44 2.31
CA PRO A 497 12.92 20.16 2.00
C PRO A 497 13.55 19.12 2.93
N THR A 498 13.05 18.99 4.17
CA THR A 498 13.61 18.13 5.22
C THR A 498 12.78 16.88 5.47
N GLU A 499 11.44 16.99 5.43
CA GLU A 499 10.54 15.90 5.81
C GLU A 499 10.09 15.04 4.60
N GLY A 500 10.30 15.52 3.38
CA GLY A 500 9.89 14.85 2.16
C GLY A 500 8.51 15.26 1.65
N ASN A 501 7.88 14.36 0.90
CA ASN A 501 6.59 14.59 0.25
C ASN A 501 5.49 13.74 0.90
N PHE A 502 4.32 14.33 1.12
CA PHE A 502 3.16 13.67 1.74
C PHE A 502 1.88 13.99 0.97
N LEU A 503 1.00 12.99 0.86
CA LEU A 503 -0.37 13.21 0.39
C LEU A 503 -1.24 13.60 1.58
N VAL A 504 -1.73 14.83 1.59
CA VAL A 504 -2.41 15.40 2.75
C VAL A 504 -3.76 16.01 2.42
N LYS A 505 -4.64 16.00 3.41
CA LYS A 505 -5.77 16.94 3.52
C LYS A 505 -5.48 17.96 4.61
N LEU A 506 -5.88 19.20 4.35
CA LEU A 506 -5.69 20.30 5.29
C LEU A 506 -6.93 20.49 6.15
N MET A 507 -6.71 20.70 7.44
CA MET A 507 -7.73 21.02 8.45
C MET A 507 -7.29 22.25 9.26
N ASP A 508 -8.21 22.86 9.98
CA ASP A 508 -7.95 24.01 10.86
C ASP A 508 -7.17 25.14 10.16
N ILE A 509 -7.56 25.42 8.91
CA ILE A 509 -6.85 26.36 8.04
C ILE A 509 -7.09 27.78 8.55
N SER A 510 -6.01 28.55 8.69
CA SER A 510 -6.04 29.97 9.03
C SER A 510 -5.15 30.75 8.05
N LEU A 511 -5.70 31.81 7.50
CA LEU A 511 -4.99 32.75 6.64
C LEU A 511 -5.30 34.17 7.15
N THR A 512 -4.34 34.79 7.80
CA THR A 512 -4.50 36.11 8.42
C THR A 512 -3.51 37.13 7.86
N PRO A 513 -3.90 38.40 7.62
CA PRO A 513 -2.98 39.44 7.19
C PRO A 513 -1.79 39.57 8.15
N PHE A 514 -0.60 39.69 7.59
CA PHE A 514 0.62 39.83 8.36
C PHE A 514 0.96 41.30 8.56
N GLY A 515 0.84 41.77 9.81
CA GLY A 515 1.13 43.13 10.20
C GLY A 515 0.04 44.18 9.86
N PRO A 516 0.21 45.45 10.29
CA PRO A 516 -0.84 46.49 10.18
C PRO A 516 -1.11 46.96 8.73
N THR A 517 -0.22 46.69 7.81
CA THR A 517 -0.32 47.04 6.38
C THR A 517 -0.45 45.82 5.47
N GLY A 518 -0.69 44.63 6.04
CA GLY A 518 -0.56 43.33 5.40
C GLY A 518 -1.49 43.04 4.23
N ARG A 519 -1.37 43.81 3.15
CA ARG A 519 -2.16 43.60 1.94
C ARG A 519 -1.59 42.47 1.06
N ARG A 520 -0.28 42.32 1.05
CA ARG A 520 0.45 41.40 0.15
C ARG A 520 0.98 40.14 0.82
N ILE A 521 0.88 40.09 2.14
CA ILE A 521 1.51 39.04 2.96
C ILE A 521 0.49 38.52 3.98
N TRP A 522 0.38 37.19 4.07
CA TRP A 522 -0.51 36.52 5.02
C TRP A 522 0.25 35.46 5.83
N SER A 523 -0.03 35.44 7.13
CA SER A 523 0.35 34.31 7.97
C SER A 523 -0.60 33.15 7.68
N PHE A 524 -0.03 32.01 7.36
CA PHE A 524 -0.71 30.77 7.07
C PHE A 524 -0.46 29.74 8.17
N SER A 525 -1.49 29.04 8.60
CA SER A 525 -1.37 27.83 9.42
C SER A 525 -2.45 26.82 9.07
N ALA A 526 -2.13 25.54 9.16
CA ALA A 526 -3.07 24.45 8.97
C ALA A 526 -2.57 23.19 9.66
N THR A 527 -3.48 22.26 9.90
CA THR A 527 -3.16 20.89 10.28
C THR A 527 -3.16 20.00 9.03
N ALA A 528 -2.02 19.48 8.64
CA ALA A 528 -1.89 18.50 7.56
C ALA A 528 -2.13 17.10 8.11
N THR A 529 -3.02 16.35 7.49
CA THR A 529 -3.31 14.95 7.82
C THR A 529 -2.99 14.09 6.62
N GLU A 530 -2.04 13.18 6.79
CA GLU A 530 -1.70 12.19 5.78
C GLU A 530 -2.89 11.27 5.52
N ILE A 531 -3.17 11.03 4.26
CA ILE A 531 -4.32 10.24 3.82
C ILE A 531 -3.93 8.96 3.10
N ASP A 532 -2.72 8.94 2.54
CA ASP A 532 -2.16 7.78 1.83
C ASP A 532 -0.64 7.95 1.68
N ASP A 533 0.04 6.86 1.33
CA ASP A 533 1.47 6.88 1.01
C ASP A 533 1.72 7.71 -0.27
N PHE A 534 2.77 8.53 -0.24
CA PHE A 534 3.15 9.33 -1.40
C PHE A 534 3.74 8.45 -2.50
N THR A 535 2.93 8.15 -3.51
CA THR A 535 3.34 7.50 -4.76
C THR A 535 2.75 8.22 -5.96
N ILE A 536 3.37 8.05 -7.14
CA ILE A 536 2.86 8.66 -8.38
C ILE A 536 1.49 8.11 -8.76
N ASP A 537 1.25 6.82 -8.52
CA ASP A 537 -0.06 6.20 -8.79
C ASP A 537 -1.15 6.80 -7.90
N LYS A 538 -0.85 7.06 -6.63
CA LYS A 538 -1.78 7.75 -5.72
C LYS A 538 -2.01 9.20 -6.12
N CYS A 539 -0.97 9.89 -6.60
CA CYS A 539 -1.14 11.24 -7.15
C CYS A 539 -2.10 11.27 -8.35
N LYS A 540 -2.08 10.23 -9.20
CA LYS A 540 -3.04 10.06 -10.31
C LYS A 540 -4.44 9.69 -9.80
N GLU A 541 -4.55 8.72 -8.89
CA GLU A 541 -5.82 8.30 -8.28
C GLU A 541 -6.58 9.49 -7.66
N TYR A 542 -5.85 10.40 -7.03
CA TYR A 542 -6.44 11.63 -6.46
C TYR A 542 -6.56 12.79 -7.47
N GLY A 543 -6.24 12.56 -8.74
CA GLY A 543 -6.36 13.56 -9.80
C GLY A 543 -5.38 14.74 -9.69
N ILE A 544 -4.29 14.58 -8.97
CA ILE A 544 -3.23 15.60 -8.85
C ILE A 544 -2.33 15.59 -10.09
N LEU A 545 -2.04 14.40 -10.61
CA LEU A 545 -1.36 14.21 -11.88
C LEU A 545 -2.36 13.71 -12.93
N PRO A 546 -2.16 14.04 -14.23
CA PRO A 546 -2.98 13.49 -15.29
C PRO A 546 -2.79 11.98 -15.40
N GLU A 547 -3.88 11.27 -15.70
CA GLU A 547 -3.89 9.82 -15.98
C GLU A 547 -3.07 9.45 -17.23
#